data_cc0b06dc6c040406fd58414ec6a07a3d
#
_entry.id   cc0b06dc6c040406fd58414ec6a07a3d
#
_cell.length_a   1.000
_cell.length_b   1.000
_cell.length_c   1.000
_cell.angle_alpha   90.00
_cell.angle_beta   90.00
_cell.angle_gamma   90.00
#
_symmetry.space_group_name_H-M   'P 1'
#
loop_
_entity.id
_entity.type
_entity.pdbx_description
1 polymer ?
#
loop_
_entity_poly.entity_id
_entity_poly.type
_entity_poly.pdbx_seq_one_letter_code
_entity_poly.pdbx_strand_id
1 'polypeptide(L)'
;MRNKKILVPLALVAAAIVAVVWWSRSPTDSPMLADGPALLSTPQTRQDAAALRDRMDPAKSGWQSEAFAEAAAAPLKKLAMQMARGDLGQEEIAEIADAGCLSRALRPRQPREIRRDPHVVVRRATFDESDEADKLGTESLAAALNALMSTIVKGTETRVKLKITSVEMRPEGVETTIAYEASGRGSTGWIQQTGEWHCVWKQDAATPRIVSIRPHRWEEVETLQSERRWMSDCTQSVLGASVAFKQQLSYGLDHWLGRIERSHGMLYFRRQGLAVGDVNGDGLDDVYVCQAGGLPNRLFLQQADGTVADVSRAAGVDWLDSTSSALLVDLNNDGRQDLVLATAAGVLVQFNRGDGTFGRRALVVFDDSDVQALSAVDYDNDGDLDLYVTVDFASGTTRRREGLPGFLYHDANDGGINRLLRNDGGGKNGDWVFTDVTAEVGLDTHNRRHSLAASWEDYDNDGDLDLYVANDYGQNCLYRNGRDASGNVRFEEVAEAAGVVDFGSGMSVSWADYNRDGRMDLYVGNMFSTAGSRITTQDRFLPNTTPSRRALYRRFVKGNSLYRNDGPKGFREVDHSGAAMGRWAWSSQFADLDNDGWEDIVVANGYITTDDPGDL
;
A
#
# COMPACT_ATOMS: atom_id res chain seq x y z
N MET A 1 1.53 -18.15 -40.02
CA MET A 1 0.97 -17.26 -39.02
C MET A 1 1.08 -17.98 -37.69
N ARG A 2 2.11 -17.68 -36.92
CA ARG A 2 2.37 -18.31 -35.61
C ARG A 2 1.69 -17.45 -34.55
N ASN A 3 0.73 -18.02 -33.82
CA ASN A 3 0.16 -17.42 -32.62
C ASN A 3 1.27 -17.24 -31.58
N LYS A 4 1.73 -16.01 -31.40
CA LYS A 4 2.53 -15.65 -30.22
C LYS A 4 1.55 -15.60 -29.06
N LYS A 5 1.59 -16.61 -28.18
CA LYS A 5 1.01 -16.50 -26.84
C LYS A 5 1.77 -15.40 -26.11
N ILE A 6 1.10 -14.31 -25.81
CA ILE A 6 1.65 -13.23 -24.99
C ILE A 6 1.67 -13.75 -23.56
N LEU A 7 2.85 -14.09 -23.07
CA LEU A 7 3.09 -14.38 -21.65
C LEU A 7 3.10 -13.04 -20.92
N VAL A 8 2.11 -12.82 -20.08
CA VAL A 8 2.13 -11.73 -19.09
C VAL A 8 3.17 -12.09 -18.04
N PRO A 9 4.13 -11.23 -17.70
CA PRO A 9 5.14 -11.53 -16.68
C PRO A 9 4.49 -11.93 -15.35
N LEU A 10 4.95 -13.00 -14.72
CA LEU A 10 4.42 -13.55 -13.47
C LEU A 10 4.58 -12.58 -12.29
N ALA A 11 5.44 -11.57 -12.39
CA ALA A 11 5.60 -10.50 -11.40
C ALA A 11 4.27 -9.80 -11.08
N LEU A 12 3.42 -9.58 -12.08
CA LEU A 12 2.07 -9.03 -11.90
C LEU A 12 1.12 -10.04 -11.25
N VAL A 13 1.30 -11.32 -11.54
CA VAL A 13 0.52 -12.41 -10.94
C VAL A 13 0.90 -12.62 -9.48
N ALA A 14 2.19 -12.52 -9.12
CA ALA A 14 2.67 -12.70 -7.75
C ALA A 14 2.21 -11.57 -6.80
N ALA A 15 2.27 -10.31 -7.23
CA ALA A 15 1.72 -9.19 -6.44
C ALA A 15 0.19 -9.32 -6.26
N ALA A 16 -0.51 -9.79 -7.30
CA ALA A 16 -1.95 -10.09 -7.22
C ALA A 16 -2.23 -11.30 -6.32
N ILE A 17 -1.39 -12.35 -6.30
CA ILE A 17 -1.58 -13.55 -5.47
C ILE A 17 -1.53 -13.20 -3.98
N VAL A 18 -0.61 -12.36 -3.53
CA VAL A 18 -0.52 -11.96 -2.12
C VAL A 18 -1.71 -11.08 -1.71
N ALA A 19 -2.15 -10.18 -2.56
CA ALA A 19 -3.32 -9.34 -2.30
C ALA A 19 -4.64 -10.13 -2.34
N VAL A 20 -4.76 -11.13 -3.21
CA VAL A 20 -6.00 -11.88 -3.45
C VAL A 20 -6.18 -13.04 -2.47
N VAL A 21 -5.13 -13.69 -1.98
CA VAL A 21 -5.23 -14.70 -0.90
C VAL A 21 -5.86 -14.10 0.36
N TRP A 22 -5.71 -12.79 0.56
CA TRP A 22 -6.35 -12.06 1.65
C TRP A 22 -7.81 -11.66 1.38
N TRP A 23 -8.25 -11.62 0.12
CA TRP A 23 -9.56 -11.04 -0.22
C TRP A 23 -10.65 -12.06 -0.61
N SER A 24 -10.30 -13.29 -0.94
CA SER A 24 -11.26 -14.25 -1.52
C SER A 24 -12.05 -15.10 -0.50
N ARG A 25 -11.84 -14.95 0.81
CA ARG A 25 -12.59 -15.72 1.81
C ARG A 25 -13.90 -15.05 2.20
N SER A 26 -15.00 -15.65 1.79
CA SER A 26 -16.31 -15.44 2.40
C SER A 26 -16.28 -15.88 3.88
N PRO A 27 -16.97 -15.17 4.80
CA PRO A 27 -16.92 -15.42 6.24
C PRO A 27 -17.52 -16.75 6.72
N THR A 28 -18.00 -17.61 5.82
CA THR A 28 -18.87 -18.75 6.19
C THR A 28 -18.14 -20.07 6.48
N ASP A 29 -16.82 -20.20 6.24
CA ASP A 29 -16.12 -21.49 6.35
C ASP A 29 -14.94 -21.52 7.33
N SER A 30 -14.85 -20.62 8.29
CA SER A 30 -13.93 -20.81 9.42
C SER A 30 -14.61 -21.69 10.46
N PRO A 31 -14.09 -22.90 10.76
CA PRO A 31 -14.56 -23.64 11.92
C PRO A 31 -14.27 -22.78 13.15
N MET A 32 -15.31 -22.37 13.83
CA MET A 32 -15.20 -21.78 15.16
C MET A 32 -14.35 -22.72 16.00
N LEU A 33 -13.18 -22.27 16.43
CA LEU A 33 -12.38 -22.95 17.46
C LEU A 33 -13.20 -22.91 18.74
N ALA A 34 -13.88 -24.01 19.02
CA ALA A 34 -14.39 -24.29 20.36
C ALA A 34 -13.16 -24.41 21.27
N ASP A 35 -13.11 -23.53 22.31
CA ASP A 35 -12.26 -23.66 23.49
C ASP A 35 -10.75 -23.91 23.25
N GLY A 36 -10.05 -22.93 22.72
CA GLY A 36 -8.61 -22.79 22.98
C GLY A 36 -8.37 -22.49 24.46
N PRO A 37 -7.26 -22.96 25.07
CA PRO A 37 -6.96 -22.66 26.45
C PRO A 37 -6.99 -21.15 26.66
N ALA A 38 -7.82 -20.70 27.59
CA ALA A 38 -7.89 -19.28 27.96
C ALA A 38 -6.49 -18.81 28.31
N LEU A 39 -5.92 -17.95 27.47
CA LEU A 39 -4.70 -17.24 27.82
C LEU A 39 -4.90 -16.66 29.20
N LEU A 40 -4.10 -17.10 30.17
CA LEU A 40 -4.12 -16.65 31.56
C LEU A 40 -3.77 -15.15 31.56
N SER A 41 -4.76 -14.32 31.25
CA SER A 41 -4.63 -12.88 31.42
C SER A 41 -4.60 -12.59 32.90
N THR A 42 -3.49 -12.08 33.38
CA THR A 42 -3.41 -11.61 34.78
C THR A 42 -4.46 -10.50 35.01
N PRO A 43 -4.92 -10.28 36.22
CA PRO A 43 -5.82 -9.17 36.54
C PRO A 43 -5.28 -7.83 36.04
N GLN A 44 -3.96 -7.64 36.06
CA GLN A 44 -3.27 -6.45 35.56
C GLN A 44 -3.45 -6.28 34.03
N THR A 45 -3.23 -7.33 33.24
CA THR A 45 -3.40 -7.28 31.77
C THR A 45 -4.84 -7.01 31.37
N ARG A 46 -5.83 -7.44 32.17
CA ARG A 46 -7.25 -7.10 31.94
C ARG A 46 -7.55 -5.65 32.27
N GLN A 47 -6.97 -5.11 33.34
CA GLN A 47 -7.10 -3.70 33.69
C GLN A 47 -6.42 -2.79 32.66
N ASP A 48 -5.23 -3.17 32.19
CA ASP A 48 -4.50 -2.43 31.16
C ASP A 48 -5.26 -2.46 29.83
N ALA A 49 -5.84 -3.59 29.45
CA ALA A 49 -6.68 -3.69 28.25
C ALA A 49 -8.00 -2.90 28.38
N ALA A 50 -8.60 -2.84 29.58
CA ALA A 50 -9.78 -2.02 29.83
C ALA A 50 -9.44 -0.53 29.78
N ALA A 51 -8.34 -0.11 30.40
CA ALA A 51 -7.85 1.26 30.36
C ALA A 51 -7.48 1.70 28.93
N LEU A 52 -6.92 0.79 28.12
CA LEU A 52 -6.64 1.05 26.72
C LEU A 52 -7.93 1.23 25.91
N ARG A 53 -8.93 0.35 26.08
CA ARG A 53 -10.25 0.50 25.44
C ARG A 53 -10.92 1.81 25.82
N ASP A 54 -10.89 2.20 27.11
CA ASP A 54 -11.44 3.48 27.56
C ASP A 54 -10.72 4.69 26.93
N ARG A 55 -9.42 4.59 26.70
CA ARG A 55 -8.65 5.64 26.00
C ARG A 55 -8.95 5.68 24.49
N MET A 56 -9.29 4.54 23.90
CA MET A 56 -9.64 4.41 22.48
C MET A 56 -11.13 4.73 22.22
N ASP A 57 -11.97 4.79 23.26
CA ASP A 57 -13.39 5.12 23.13
C ASP A 57 -13.55 6.60 22.74
N PRO A 58 -14.04 6.93 21.52
CA PRO A 58 -14.20 8.29 21.05
C PRO A 58 -15.10 9.14 21.94
N ALA A 59 -16.14 8.53 22.54
CA ALA A 59 -17.04 9.22 23.45
C ALA A 59 -16.34 9.69 24.74
N LYS A 60 -15.30 8.97 25.19
CA LYS A 60 -14.51 9.28 26.40
C LYS A 60 -13.26 10.12 26.11
N SER A 61 -12.76 10.09 24.87
CA SER A 61 -11.57 10.83 24.46
C SER A 61 -11.76 12.34 24.45
N GLY A 62 -13.00 12.81 24.48
CA GLY A 62 -13.39 14.21 24.34
C GLY A 62 -13.26 14.75 22.91
N TRP A 63 -13.00 13.89 21.91
CA TRP A 63 -13.03 14.25 20.49
C TRP A 63 -14.45 14.14 19.95
N GLN A 64 -15.20 15.26 19.98
CA GLN A 64 -16.59 15.32 19.53
C GLN A 64 -16.76 14.91 18.06
N SER A 65 -15.78 15.25 17.21
CA SER A 65 -15.75 14.84 15.82
C SER A 65 -15.67 13.31 15.65
N GLU A 66 -14.85 12.64 16.46
CA GLU A 66 -14.71 11.17 16.38
C GLU A 66 -15.95 10.48 16.98
N ALA A 67 -16.47 10.99 18.08
CA ALA A 67 -17.73 10.51 18.64
C ALA A 67 -18.89 10.67 17.63
N PHE A 68 -18.92 11.78 16.89
CA PHE A 68 -19.89 11.99 15.83
C PHE A 68 -19.66 11.02 14.66
N ALA A 69 -18.41 10.86 14.18
CA ALA A 69 -18.09 9.96 13.09
C ALA A 69 -18.47 8.51 13.39
N GLU A 70 -18.23 8.05 14.63
CA GLU A 70 -18.66 6.74 15.10
C GLU A 70 -20.19 6.60 15.15
N ALA A 71 -20.88 7.60 15.70
CA ALA A 71 -22.35 7.59 15.73
C ALA A 71 -22.98 7.59 14.32
N ALA A 72 -22.34 8.21 13.35
CA ALA A 72 -22.79 8.26 11.96
C ALA A 72 -22.40 6.99 11.15
N ALA A 73 -21.44 6.21 11.62
CA ALA A 73 -20.92 5.05 10.86
C ALA A 73 -21.98 3.97 10.61
N ALA A 74 -22.76 3.59 11.64
CA ALA A 74 -23.79 2.55 11.50
C ALA A 74 -24.92 2.96 10.55
N PRO A 75 -25.51 4.19 10.63
CA PRO A 75 -26.45 4.68 9.63
C PRO A 75 -25.89 4.72 8.21
N LEU A 76 -24.63 5.17 8.03
CA LEU A 76 -23.99 5.21 6.71
C LEU A 76 -23.75 3.80 6.15
N LYS A 77 -23.34 2.85 6.99
CA LYS A 77 -23.17 1.44 6.60
C LYS A 77 -24.51 0.85 6.15
N LYS A 78 -25.59 1.15 6.87
CA LYS A 78 -26.94 0.73 6.49
C LYS A 78 -27.36 1.33 5.15
N LEU A 79 -27.13 2.64 4.94
CA LEU A 79 -27.39 3.31 3.68
C LEU A 79 -26.60 2.67 2.53
N ALA A 80 -25.31 2.41 2.70
CA ALA A 80 -24.46 1.76 1.71
C ALA A 80 -25.00 0.37 1.31
N MET A 81 -25.45 -0.43 2.28
CA MET A 81 -26.08 -1.72 2.03
C MET A 81 -27.39 -1.61 1.24
N GLN A 82 -28.23 -0.61 1.56
CA GLN A 82 -29.48 -0.35 0.86
C GLN A 82 -29.23 0.15 -0.57
N MET A 83 -28.25 1.04 -0.77
CA MET A 83 -27.80 1.45 -2.10
C MET A 83 -27.33 0.25 -2.95
N ALA A 84 -26.56 -0.66 -2.37
CA ALA A 84 -26.10 -1.87 -3.06
C ALA A 84 -27.25 -2.80 -3.45
N ARG A 85 -28.28 -2.93 -2.61
CA ARG A 85 -29.51 -3.69 -2.91
C ARG A 85 -30.40 -3.01 -3.94
N GLY A 86 -30.33 -1.68 -4.00
CA GLY A 86 -31.02 -0.88 -5.01
C GLY A 86 -32.48 -0.63 -4.76
N ASP A 87 -32.94 -0.73 -3.53
CA ASP A 87 -34.33 -0.42 -3.12
C ASP A 87 -34.28 0.69 -2.06
N LEU A 88 -34.02 1.93 -2.52
CA LEU A 88 -34.05 3.10 -1.67
C LEU A 88 -35.41 3.78 -1.82
N GLY A 89 -36.25 3.55 -0.83
CA GLY A 89 -37.52 4.24 -0.67
C GLY A 89 -37.40 5.39 0.35
N GLN A 90 -38.53 6.06 0.57
CA GLN A 90 -38.61 7.16 1.52
C GLN A 90 -38.40 6.70 2.97
N GLU A 91 -38.82 5.48 3.32
CA GLU A 91 -38.69 4.93 4.67
C GLU A 91 -37.23 4.68 5.04
N GLU A 92 -36.47 4.11 4.12
CA GLU A 92 -35.03 3.84 4.32
C GLU A 92 -34.24 5.13 4.49
N ILE A 93 -34.57 6.16 3.72
CA ILE A 93 -33.92 7.48 3.82
C ILE A 93 -34.33 8.21 5.09
N ALA A 94 -35.55 8.05 5.59
CA ALA A 94 -36.02 8.70 6.83
C ALA A 94 -35.24 8.24 8.08
N GLU A 95 -34.54 7.12 8.01
CA GLU A 95 -33.68 6.67 9.10
C GLU A 95 -32.37 7.47 9.21
N ILE A 96 -31.86 8.00 8.08
CA ILE A 96 -30.56 8.68 8.03
C ILE A 96 -30.69 10.19 7.73
N ALA A 97 -31.79 10.62 7.13
CA ALA A 97 -32.01 12.01 6.75
C ALA A 97 -33.18 12.64 7.50
N ASP A 98 -33.11 13.96 7.72
CA ASP A 98 -34.21 14.75 8.24
C ASP A 98 -35.33 14.86 7.19
N ALA A 99 -36.58 14.98 7.61
CA ALA A 99 -37.75 15.13 6.72
C ALA A 99 -37.62 16.36 5.80
N GLY A 100 -36.96 17.40 6.26
CA GLY A 100 -36.63 18.61 5.51
C GLY A 100 -35.26 18.59 4.81
N CYS A 101 -34.67 17.41 4.58
CA CYS A 101 -33.35 17.30 3.98
C CYS A 101 -33.29 17.95 2.59
N LEU A 102 -32.24 18.72 2.35
CA LEU A 102 -31.92 19.33 1.06
C LEU A 102 -30.93 18.46 0.30
N SER A 103 -31.24 18.12 -0.95
CA SER A 103 -30.36 17.33 -1.80
C SER A 103 -30.24 17.89 -3.20
N ARG A 104 -29.06 17.76 -3.81
CA ARG A 104 -28.83 17.96 -5.24
C ARG A 104 -28.74 16.63 -5.97
N ALA A 105 -28.79 16.68 -7.31
CA ALA A 105 -28.47 15.51 -8.12
C ALA A 105 -27.06 15.03 -7.81
N LEU A 106 -26.91 13.79 -7.34
CA LEU A 106 -25.62 13.20 -6.97
C LEU A 106 -24.89 12.59 -8.18
N ARG A 107 -25.62 12.34 -9.29
CA ARG A 107 -25.06 11.94 -10.57
C ARG A 107 -25.04 13.14 -11.51
N PRO A 108 -23.90 13.46 -12.15
CA PRO A 108 -23.83 14.56 -13.10
C PRO A 108 -24.67 14.26 -14.35
N ARG A 109 -25.34 15.29 -14.91
CA ARG A 109 -26.13 15.15 -16.14
C ARG A 109 -25.27 14.98 -17.38
N GLN A 110 -24.13 15.66 -17.43
CA GLN A 110 -23.21 15.66 -18.56
C GLN A 110 -21.75 15.55 -18.05
N PRO A 111 -21.34 14.33 -17.62
CA PRO A 111 -19.95 14.14 -17.21
C PRO A 111 -19.03 14.27 -18.42
N ARG A 112 -17.87 14.88 -18.22
CA ARG A 112 -16.84 14.95 -19.26
C ARG A 112 -16.17 13.58 -19.39
N GLU A 113 -16.13 13.04 -20.59
CA GLU A 113 -15.30 11.88 -20.90
C GLU A 113 -13.84 12.35 -20.98
N ILE A 114 -12.99 11.78 -20.14
CA ILE A 114 -11.57 12.14 -20.06
C ILE A 114 -10.66 11.08 -20.69
N ARG A 115 -11.15 9.83 -20.81
CA ARG A 115 -10.48 8.75 -21.51
C ARG A 115 -11.52 7.85 -22.18
N ARG A 116 -11.20 7.38 -23.38
CA ARG A 116 -11.89 6.28 -24.06
C ARG A 116 -10.89 5.49 -24.86
N ASP A 117 -10.81 4.22 -24.60
CA ASP A 117 -10.09 3.23 -25.38
C ASP A 117 -11.01 2.01 -25.69
N PRO A 118 -10.56 0.96 -26.37
CA PRO A 118 -11.39 -0.21 -26.67
C PRO A 118 -11.87 -0.99 -25.43
N HIS A 119 -11.28 -0.75 -24.25
CA HIS A 119 -11.51 -1.53 -23.05
C HIS A 119 -12.21 -0.73 -21.95
N VAL A 120 -11.96 0.58 -21.85
CA VAL A 120 -12.36 1.43 -20.73
C VAL A 120 -12.87 2.78 -21.19
N VAL A 121 -13.87 3.29 -20.47
CA VAL A 121 -14.29 4.70 -20.54
C VAL A 121 -14.20 5.31 -19.16
N VAL A 122 -13.54 6.45 -19.04
CA VAL A 122 -13.47 7.22 -17.80
C VAL A 122 -14.20 8.54 -17.97
N ARG A 123 -15.17 8.82 -17.09
CA ARG A 123 -15.95 10.04 -17.05
C ARG A 123 -15.75 10.75 -15.73
N ARG A 124 -15.60 12.06 -15.77
CA ARG A 124 -15.38 12.89 -14.58
C ARG A 124 -16.27 14.11 -14.57
N ALA A 125 -16.66 14.55 -13.36
CA ALA A 125 -17.35 15.82 -13.15
C ALA A 125 -16.94 16.44 -11.82
N THR A 126 -16.86 17.77 -11.81
CA THR A 126 -16.88 18.62 -10.62
C THR A 126 -18.23 19.34 -10.61
N PHE A 127 -18.75 19.64 -9.42
CA PHE A 127 -20.03 20.32 -9.27
C PHE A 127 -19.78 21.72 -8.72
N ASP A 128 -20.29 22.74 -9.44
CA ASP A 128 -20.26 24.12 -8.97
C ASP A 128 -21.51 24.44 -8.14
N GLU A 129 -21.38 25.37 -7.18
CA GLU A 129 -22.50 25.76 -6.31
C GLU A 129 -23.70 26.35 -7.08
N SER A 130 -23.46 26.82 -8.29
CA SER A 130 -24.47 27.44 -9.16
C SER A 130 -25.29 26.47 -10.01
N ASP A 131 -24.88 25.20 -10.11
CA ASP A 131 -25.35 24.31 -11.20
C ASP A 131 -26.77 23.75 -11.03
N GLU A 132 -27.28 23.61 -9.81
CA GLU A 132 -28.64 23.13 -9.58
C GLU A 132 -29.25 23.65 -8.27
N ALA A 133 -30.58 23.86 -8.27
CA ALA A 133 -31.30 24.19 -7.05
C ALA A 133 -31.43 22.96 -6.13
N ASP A 134 -31.30 23.18 -4.83
CA ASP A 134 -31.54 22.17 -3.82
C ASP A 134 -33.01 21.70 -3.86
N LYS A 135 -33.25 20.39 -3.78
CA LYS A 135 -34.58 19.80 -3.70
C LYS A 135 -34.85 19.36 -2.27
N LEU A 136 -36.08 19.55 -1.83
CA LEU A 136 -36.51 19.30 -0.46
C LEU A 136 -37.09 17.89 -0.31
N GLY A 137 -36.78 17.25 0.82
CA GLY A 137 -37.41 16.05 1.32
C GLY A 137 -36.65 14.75 1.05
N THR A 138 -36.98 13.75 1.84
CA THR A 138 -36.41 12.39 1.79
C THR A 138 -36.67 11.68 0.46
N GLU A 139 -37.83 11.94 -0.19
CA GLU A 139 -38.13 11.42 -1.52
C GLU A 139 -37.16 11.93 -2.59
N SER A 140 -36.78 13.21 -2.53
CA SER A 140 -35.82 13.81 -3.45
C SER A 140 -34.42 13.19 -3.25
N LEU A 141 -34.00 12.95 -2.02
CA LEU A 141 -32.74 12.29 -1.72
C LEU A 141 -32.74 10.82 -2.18
N ALA A 142 -33.83 10.07 -1.95
CA ALA A 142 -33.99 8.72 -2.45
C ALA A 142 -33.83 8.66 -3.98
N ALA A 143 -34.53 9.59 -4.69
CA ALA A 143 -34.40 9.70 -6.14
C ALA A 143 -33.00 10.03 -6.61
N ALA A 144 -32.25 10.92 -5.91
CA ALA A 144 -30.89 11.28 -6.24
C ALA A 144 -29.91 10.10 -6.06
N LEU A 145 -30.05 9.32 -4.98
CA LEU A 145 -29.23 8.13 -4.72
C LEU A 145 -29.55 7.00 -5.71
N ASN A 146 -30.84 6.77 -6.01
CA ASN A 146 -31.23 5.80 -7.04
C ASN A 146 -30.71 6.20 -8.43
N ALA A 147 -30.73 7.48 -8.77
CA ALA A 147 -30.16 7.98 -10.02
C ALA A 147 -28.64 7.81 -10.08
N LEU A 148 -27.94 8.00 -8.95
CA LEU A 148 -26.50 7.75 -8.85
C LEU A 148 -26.18 6.29 -9.17
N MET A 149 -26.95 5.36 -8.62
CA MET A 149 -26.75 3.91 -8.78
C MET A 149 -27.33 3.34 -10.08
N SER A 150 -27.98 4.15 -10.91
CA SER A 150 -28.79 3.67 -12.07
C SER A 150 -27.99 2.95 -13.15
N THR A 151 -26.67 3.16 -13.23
CA THR A 151 -25.79 2.48 -14.20
C THR A 151 -25.27 1.13 -13.69
N ILE A 152 -25.37 0.87 -12.39
CA ILE A 152 -24.94 -0.38 -11.78
C ILE A 152 -26.15 -1.32 -11.64
N VAL A 153 -26.02 -2.53 -12.16
CA VAL A 153 -27.06 -3.56 -12.05
C VAL A 153 -27.12 -4.05 -10.60
N LYS A 154 -28.31 -3.99 -10.03
CA LYS A 154 -28.56 -4.43 -8.66
C LYS A 154 -28.26 -5.92 -8.47
N GLY A 155 -27.54 -6.29 -7.42
CA GLY A 155 -27.26 -7.69 -7.15
C GLY A 155 -26.17 -7.95 -6.13
N THR A 156 -25.81 -9.21 -5.97
CA THR A 156 -24.82 -9.68 -4.99
C THR A 156 -23.39 -9.20 -5.27
N GLU A 157 -23.09 -8.79 -6.50
CA GLU A 157 -21.79 -8.28 -6.91
C GLU A 157 -21.66 -6.75 -6.71
N THR A 158 -22.77 -6.07 -6.36
CA THR A 158 -22.76 -4.63 -6.12
C THR A 158 -22.19 -4.32 -4.74
N ARG A 159 -21.21 -3.45 -4.68
CA ARG A 159 -20.57 -2.98 -3.45
C ARG A 159 -20.69 -1.47 -3.37
N VAL A 160 -21.00 -0.97 -2.17
CA VAL A 160 -21.02 0.47 -1.87
C VAL A 160 -20.31 0.68 -0.56
N LYS A 161 -19.44 1.68 -0.52
CA LYS A 161 -18.70 2.10 0.68
C LYS A 161 -18.87 3.60 0.86
N LEU A 162 -19.20 4.02 2.08
CA LEU A 162 -19.34 5.41 2.48
C LEU A 162 -18.43 5.68 3.67
N LYS A 163 -17.57 6.68 3.58
CA LYS A 163 -16.63 7.05 4.66
C LYS A 163 -16.59 8.54 4.91
N ILE A 164 -16.69 8.94 6.17
CA ILE A 164 -16.48 10.32 6.59
C ILE A 164 -14.98 10.61 6.63
N THR A 165 -14.52 11.52 5.79
CA THR A 165 -13.12 11.94 5.70
C THR A 165 -12.83 13.26 6.39
N SER A 166 -13.87 14.09 6.63
CA SER A 166 -13.76 15.34 7.39
C SER A 166 -14.98 15.55 8.27
N VAL A 167 -14.79 16.12 9.46
CA VAL A 167 -15.86 16.52 10.39
C VAL A 167 -15.54 17.90 10.95
N GLU A 168 -16.42 18.86 10.74
CA GLU A 168 -16.36 20.20 11.33
C GLU A 168 -17.59 20.45 12.21
N MET A 169 -17.33 20.68 13.49
CA MET A 169 -18.38 21.01 14.45
C MET A 169 -18.74 22.49 14.32
N ARG A 170 -19.99 22.80 13.99
CA ARG A 170 -20.51 24.17 13.85
C ARG A 170 -21.63 24.42 14.87
N PRO A 171 -21.91 25.66 15.25
CA PRO A 171 -23.03 25.97 16.14
C PRO A 171 -24.39 25.51 15.60
N GLU A 172 -24.58 25.54 14.29
CA GLU A 172 -25.81 25.20 13.57
C GLU A 172 -25.91 23.72 13.18
N GLY A 173 -24.85 22.92 13.36
CA GLY A 173 -24.83 21.51 13.01
C GLY A 173 -23.41 20.97 12.79
N VAL A 174 -23.30 19.81 12.21
CA VAL A 174 -22.01 19.17 11.89
C VAL A 174 -21.85 19.11 10.37
N GLU A 175 -20.78 19.69 9.87
CA GLU A 175 -20.40 19.59 8.45
C GLU A 175 -19.44 18.41 8.26
N THR A 176 -19.66 17.61 7.22
CA THR A 176 -18.78 16.48 6.89
C THR A 176 -18.49 16.40 5.40
N THR A 177 -17.33 15.86 5.09
CA THR A 177 -17.06 15.32 3.75
C THR A 177 -17.19 13.79 3.81
N ILE A 178 -17.99 13.22 2.91
CA ILE A 178 -18.16 11.78 2.76
C ILE A 178 -17.55 11.37 1.42
N ALA A 179 -16.53 10.52 1.47
CA ALA A 179 -16.07 9.79 0.29
C ALA A 179 -17.00 8.60 0.04
N TYR A 180 -17.43 8.43 -1.21
CA TYR A 180 -18.17 7.23 -1.61
C TYR A 180 -17.43 6.48 -2.70
N GLU A 181 -17.59 5.17 -2.67
CA GLU A 181 -17.16 4.23 -3.69
C GLU A 181 -18.31 3.27 -3.97
N ALA A 182 -18.66 3.10 -5.23
CA ALA A 182 -19.65 2.12 -5.65
C ALA A 182 -19.11 1.32 -6.84
N SER A 183 -19.26 0.01 -6.82
CA SER A 183 -18.84 -0.86 -7.91
C SER A 183 -19.84 -1.99 -8.14
N GLY A 184 -19.91 -2.45 -9.38
CA GLY A 184 -20.79 -3.56 -9.77
C GLY A 184 -20.86 -3.71 -11.29
N ARG A 185 -21.71 -4.62 -11.75
CA ARG A 185 -21.95 -4.80 -13.17
C ARG A 185 -22.76 -3.65 -13.75
N GLY A 186 -22.34 -3.13 -14.89
CA GLY A 186 -23.11 -2.25 -15.74
C GLY A 186 -23.80 -3.00 -16.89
N SER A 187 -24.29 -2.26 -17.87
CA SER A 187 -24.93 -2.83 -19.06
C SER A 187 -23.93 -3.45 -20.04
N THR A 188 -22.71 -2.92 -20.09
CA THR A 188 -21.64 -3.30 -21.03
C THR A 188 -20.49 -4.03 -20.36
N GLY A 189 -20.23 -3.75 -19.09
CA GLY A 189 -19.11 -4.32 -18.35
C GLY A 189 -19.20 -3.99 -16.86
N TRP A 190 -18.07 -3.83 -16.23
CA TRP A 190 -17.98 -3.40 -14.83
C TRP A 190 -17.96 -1.89 -14.73
N ILE A 191 -18.61 -1.37 -13.70
CA ILE A 191 -18.62 0.05 -13.37
C ILE A 191 -18.03 0.22 -11.98
N GLN A 192 -17.15 1.20 -11.84
CA GLN A 192 -16.72 1.75 -10.58
C GLN A 192 -17.00 3.24 -10.57
N GLN A 193 -17.65 3.71 -9.52
CA GLN A 193 -17.87 5.12 -9.25
C GLN A 193 -17.15 5.52 -7.97
N THR A 194 -16.53 6.68 -7.99
CA THR A 194 -15.93 7.32 -6.81
C THR A 194 -16.34 8.78 -6.75
N GLY A 195 -16.42 9.33 -5.55
CA GLY A 195 -16.73 10.74 -5.41
C GLY A 195 -16.76 11.22 -3.97
N GLU A 196 -17.11 12.48 -3.82
CA GLU A 196 -17.21 13.13 -2.52
C GLU A 196 -18.50 13.92 -2.41
N TRP A 197 -19.08 13.87 -1.22
CA TRP A 197 -20.28 14.64 -0.86
C TRP A 197 -19.98 15.53 0.33
N HIS A 198 -20.41 16.78 0.28
CA HIS A 198 -20.49 17.67 1.43
C HIS A 198 -21.85 17.52 2.08
N CYS A 199 -21.88 17.17 3.36
CA CYS A 199 -23.09 16.93 4.12
C CYS A 199 -23.15 17.82 5.36
N VAL A 200 -24.35 18.31 5.65
CA VAL A 200 -24.69 18.97 6.93
C VAL A 200 -25.60 18.03 7.71
N TRP A 201 -25.31 17.89 9.00
CA TRP A 201 -26.04 17.00 9.90
C TRP A 201 -26.62 17.76 11.08
N LYS A 202 -27.75 17.27 11.56
CA LYS A 202 -28.36 17.75 12.78
C LYS A 202 -27.63 17.21 14.01
N GLN A 203 -27.30 18.08 14.95
CA GLN A 203 -26.47 17.76 16.10
C GLN A 203 -27.24 17.23 17.32
N ASP A 204 -28.53 17.49 17.40
CA ASP A 204 -29.39 17.31 18.60
C ASP A 204 -30.00 15.90 18.74
N ALA A 205 -29.70 14.98 17.83
CA ALA A 205 -30.27 13.64 17.83
C ALA A 205 -29.28 12.60 18.38
N ALA A 206 -29.78 11.63 19.13
CA ALA A 206 -29.02 10.44 19.55
C ALA A 206 -28.44 9.66 18.36
N THR A 207 -29.11 9.76 17.20
CA THR A 207 -28.64 9.24 15.92
C THR A 207 -28.51 10.41 14.95
N PRO A 208 -27.31 10.69 14.40
CA PRO A 208 -27.13 11.78 13.45
C PRO A 208 -28.02 11.66 12.21
N ARG A 209 -28.59 12.79 11.75
CA ARG A 209 -29.43 12.85 10.55
C ARG A 209 -28.93 13.90 9.60
N ILE A 210 -28.88 13.56 8.30
CA ILE A 210 -28.45 14.46 7.22
C ILE A 210 -29.54 15.51 6.99
N VAL A 211 -29.16 16.78 7.03
CA VAL A 211 -30.01 17.94 6.72
C VAL A 211 -29.75 18.44 5.30
N SER A 212 -28.52 18.27 4.81
CA SER A 212 -28.15 18.66 3.44
C SER A 212 -27.07 17.72 2.92
N ILE A 213 -27.19 17.37 1.64
CA ILE A 213 -26.19 16.59 0.90
C ILE A 213 -25.96 17.22 -0.48
N ARG A 214 -24.70 17.51 -0.81
CA ARG A 214 -24.30 18.10 -2.08
C ARG A 214 -23.08 17.38 -2.62
N PRO A 215 -23.08 16.98 -3.92
CA PRO A 215 -21.91 16.39 -4.54
C PRO A 215 -20.82 17.45 -4.72
N HIS A 216 -19.55 17.05 -4.58
CA HIS A 216 -18.39 17.88 -4.84
C HIS A 216 -17.64 17.42 -6.09
N ARG A 217 -17.30 16.14 -6.16
CA ARG A 217 -16.68 15.52 -7.33
C ARG A 217 -17.25 14.12 -7.56
N TRP A 218 -17.13 13.68 -8.81
CA TRP A 218 -17.60 12.38 -9.25
C TRP A 218 -16.74 11.87 -10.40
N GLU A 219 -16.45 10.59 -10.37
CA GLU A 219 -15.77 9.88 -11.43
C GLU A 219 -16.45 8.52 -11.63
N GLU A 220 -16.52 8.08 -12.88
CA GLU A 220 -17.02 6.76 -13.25
C GLU A 220 -16.06 6.13 -14.25
N VAL A 221 -15.62 4.93 -13.93
CA VAL A 221 -14.85 4.06 -14.81
C VAL A 221 -15.76 2.92 -15.23
N GLU A 222 -15.91 2.70 -16.54
CA GLU A 222 -16.73 1.66 -17.13
C GLU A 222 -15.87 0.79 -18.06
N THR A 223 -15.85 -0.54 -17.84
CA THR A 223 -15.23 -1.47 -18.77
C THR A 223 -16.20 -1.78 -19.92
N LEU A 224 -15.71 -1.85 -21.15
CA LEU A 224 -16.53 -2.03 -22.35
C LEU A 224 -16.71 -3.50 -22.77
N GLN A 225 -16.11 -4.45 -22.07
CA GLN A 225 -16.19 -5.87 -22.34
C GLN A 225 -16.66 -6.66 -21.13
N SER A 226 -17.90 -7.12 -21.16
CA SER A 226 -18.55 -7.76 -20.01
C SER A 226 -17.97 -9.11 -19.59
N GLU A 227 -17.34 -9.84 -20.53
CA GLU A 227 -16.86 -11.20 -20.29
C GLU A 227 -15.35 -11.24 -19.95
N ARG A 228 -14.61 -10.16 -20.20
CA ARG A 228 -13.18 -10.11 -19.96
C ARG A 228 -12.90 -9.35 -18.67
N ARG A 229 -12.45 -10.05 -17.65
CA ARG A 229 -11.87 -9.42 -16.45
C ARG A 229 -10.43 -9.06 -16.76
N TRP A 230 -9.98 -7.89 -16.36
CA TRP A 230 -8.58 -7.47 -16.47
C TRP A 230 -7.69 -8.40 -15.66
N MET A 231 -8.15 -8.79 -14.48
CA MET A 231 -7.47 -9.72 -13.60
C MET A 231 -8.42 -10.82 -13.13
N SER A 232 -7.90 -12.03 -13.02
CA SER A 232 -8.60 -13.18 -12.47
C SER A 232 -7.78 -13.78 -11.35
N ASP A 233 -8.44 -14.23 -10.30
CA ASP A 233 -7.80 -15.01 -9.24
C ASP A 233 -7.37 -16.37 -9.79
N CYS A 234 -6.06 -16.53 -9.98
CA CYS A 234 -5.45 -17.77 -10.46
C CYS A 234 -4.84 -18.61 -9.31
N THR A 235 -5.00 -18.20 -8.05
CA THR A 235 -4.37 -18.84 -6.89
C THR A 235 -4.62 -20.33 -6.85
N GLN A 236 -5.87 -20.76 -7.01
CA GLN A 236 -6.22 -22.18 -6.95
C GLN A 236 -5.76 -22.97 -8.19
N SER A 237 -5.75 -22.36 -9.37
CA SER A 237 -5.28 -23.02 -10.59
C SER A 237 -3.75 -23.17 -10.60
N VAL A 238 -3.03 -22.22 -10.03
CA VAL A 238 -1.56 -22.20 -9.99
C VAL A 238 -1.01 -22.95 -8.78
N LEU A 239 -1.46 -22.61 -7.58
CA LEU A 239 -0.92 -23.08 -6.30
C LEU A 239 -1.73 -24.22 -5.67
N GLY A 240 -2.97 -24.44 -6.11
CA GLY A 240 -3.93 -25.33 -5.43
C GLY A 240 -3.51 -26.80 -5.37
N ALA A 241 -2.61 -27.26 -6.24
CA ALA A 241 -2.04 -28.62 -6.17
C ALA A 241 -0.93 -28.71 -5.11
N SER A 242 -0.24 -27.60 -4.79
CA SER A 242 0.91 -27.56 -3.88
C SER A 242 0.53 -27.90 -2.43
N VAL A 243 1.31 -28.78 -1.80
CA VAL A 243 1.18 -29.11 -0.37
C VAL A 243 1.56 -27.90 0.49
N ALA A 244 2.61 -27.17 0.12
CA ALA A 244 3.05 -25.97 0.84
C ALA A 244 1.97 -24.89 0.83
N PHE A 245 1.29 -24.69 -0.29
CA PHE A 245 0.16 -23.78 -0.34
C PHE A 245 -0.95 -24.20 0.63
N LYS A 246 -1.42 -25.45 0.54
CA LYS A 246 -2.51 -25.96 1.39
C LYS A 246 -2.21 -25.93 2.88
N GLN A 247 -0.96 -26.21 3.27
CA GLN A 247 -0.56 -26.37 4.67
C GLN A 247 0.04 -25.11 5.29
N GLN A 248 0.50 -24.17 4.49
CA GLN A 248 1.17 -22.97 4.96
C GLN A 248 0.56 -21.68 4.41
N LEU A 249 0.63 -21.45 3.09
CA LEU A 249 0.28 -20.15 2.51
C LEU A 249 -1.22 -19.87 2.45
N SER A 250 -2.05 -20.91 2.47
CA SER A 250 -3.51 -20.76 2.52
C SER A 250 -4.04 -20.24 3.86
N TYR A 251 -3.21 -20.22 4.89
CA TYR A 251 -3.56 -19.70 6.21
C TYR A 251 -3.07 -18.27 6.37
N GLY A 252 -3.91 -17.41 6.94
CA GLY A 252 -3.55 -16.04 7.27
C GLY A 252 -2.63 -15.95 8.49
N LEU A 253 -2.13 -14.76 8.75
CA LEU A 253 -1.23 -14.47 9.86
C LEU A 253 -1.82 -14.85 11.22
N ASP A 254 -3.12 -14.61 11.44
CA ASP A 254 -3.82 -14.95 12.69
C ASP A 254 -3.72 -16.44 13.05
N HIS A 255 -3.77 -17.31 12.04
CA HIS A 255 -3.60 -18.74 12.23
C HIS A 255 -2.23 -19.08 12.82
N TRP A 256 -1.18 -18.41 12.33
CA TRP A 256 0.20 -18.68 12.74
C TRP A 256 0.55 -18.02 14.06
N LEU A 257 0.06 -16.80 14.34
CA LEU A 257 0.24 -16.14 15.61
C LEU A 257 -0.31 -16.90 16.81
N GLY A 258 -1.35 -17.70 16.59
CA GLY A 258 -1.87 -18.62 17.61
C GLY A 258 -1.03 -19.89 17.83
N ARG A 259 0.01 -20.13 17.00
CA ARG A 259 0.79 -21.39 16.96
C ARG A 259 2.29 -21.22 17.10
N ILE A 260 2.80 -20.07 16.70
CA ILE A 260 4.24 -19.75 16.76
C ILE A 260 4.40 -18.52 17.68
N GLU A 261 5.27 -18.64 18.68
CA GLU A 261 5.54 -17.54 19.60
C GLU A 261 6.25 -16.39 18.90
N ARG A 262 5.93 -15.16 19.31
CA ARG A 262 6.55 -13.93 18.79
C ARG A 262 8.07 -13.90 18.99
N SER A 263 8.57 -14.58 20.02
CA SER A 263 10.00 -14.73 20.30
C SER A 263 10.79 -15.40 19.17
N HIS A 264 10.10 -16.16 18.29
CA HIS A 264 10.68 -16.80 17.12
C HIS A 264 10.62 -15.93 15.86
N GLY A 265 10.34 -14.61 15.99
CA GLY A 265 10.32 -13.69 14.87
C GLY A 265 8.99 -13.62 14.11
N MET A 266 7.91 -14.21 14.65
CA MET A 266 6.57 -14.03 14.12
C MET A 266 6.09 -12.62 14.46
N LEU A 267 6.07 -11.73 13.46
CA LEU A 267 5.64 -10.35 13.57
C LEU A 267 4.38 -10.10 12.73
N TYR A 268 3.55 -9.14 13.18
CA TYR A 268 2.33 -8.76 12.47
C TYR A 268 2.59 -8.06 11.14
N PHE A 269 3.75 -7.42 10.98
CA PHE A 269 4.05 -6.54 9.87
C PHE A 269 5.42 -6.86 9.25
N ARG A 270 5.57 -6.57 7.93
CA ARG A 270 6.84 -6.25 7.29
C ARG A 270 7.78 -7.43 7.02
N ARG A 271 7.25 -8.67 6.84
CA ARG A 271 8.13 -9.81 6.58
C ARG A 271 7.48 -10.81 5.61
N GLN A 272 7.18 -10.31 4.40
CA GLN A 272 6.48 -11.09 3.38
C GLN A 272 6.93 -10.66 1.98
N GLY A 273 8.24 -10.52 1.78
CA GLY A 273 8.80 -10.20 0.48
C GLY A 273 8.58 -11.30 -0.54
N LEU A 274 8.63 -10.91 -1.81
CA LEU A 274 8.58 -11.79 -2.96
C LEU A 274 9.74 -11.45 -3.89
N ALA A 275 10.31 -12.48 -4.52
CA ALA A 275 11.17 -12.32 -5.69
C ALA A 275 10.63 -13.17 -6.82
N VAL A 276 10.76 -12.66 -8.04
CA VAL A 276 10.33 -13.34 -9.27
C VAL A 276 11.50 -13.37 -10.23
N GLY A 277 11.76 -14.50 -10.84
CA GLY A 277 12.81 -14.69 -11.83
C GLY A 277 12.92 -16.14 -12.29
N ASP A 278 13.62 -16.39 -13.37
CA ASP A 278 13.86 -17.71 -13.94
C ASP A 278 15.13 -18.31 -13.31
N VAL A 279 14.96 -19.09 -12.22
CA VAL A 279 16.11 -19.62 -11.46
C VAL A 279 16.71 -20.89 -12.07
N ASN A 280 16.00 -21.56 -12.99
CA ASN A 280 16.46 -22.79 -13.61
C ASN A 280 16.80 -22.66 -15.10
N GLY A 281 16.59 -21.46 -15.70
CA GLY A 281 16.91 -21.15 -17.10
C GLY A 281 15.95 -21.78 -18.11
N ASP A 282 14.70 -22.08 -17.70
CA ASP A 282 13.71 -22.69 -18.60
C ASP A 282 12.83 -21.69 -19.36
N GLY A 283 12.99 -20.40 -19.08
CA GLY A 283 12.26 -19.30 -19.70
C GLY A 283 10.90 -19.03 -19.07
N LEU A 284 10.61 -19.62 -17.91
CA LEU A 284 9.42 -19.35 -17.09
C LEU A 284 9.84 -18.66 -15.79
N ASP A 285 9.08 -17.65 -15.39
CA ASP A 285 9.33 -16.97 -14.13
C ASP A 285 8.93 -17.82 -12.93
N ASP A 286 9.85 -18.01 -12.01
CA ASP A 286 9.68 -18.69 -10.74
C ASP A 286 9.41 -17.68 -9.61
N VAL A 287 8.93 -18.16 -8.48
CA VAL A 287 8.56 -17.28 -7.36
C VAL A 287 9.21 -17.74 -6.06
N TYR A 288 9.98 -16.86 -5.43
CA TYR A 288 10.45 -17.04 -4.06
C TYR A 288 9.57 -16.24 -3.09
N VAL A 289 9.09 -16.89 -2.03
CA VAL A 289 8.17 -16.33 -1.04
C VAL A 289 8.85 -16.30 0.33
N CYS A 290 9.13 -15.10 0.83
CA CYS A 290 9.63 -14.88 2.18
C CYS A 290 8.56 -15.17 3.22
N GLN A 291 8.97 -15.67 4.39
CA GLN A 291 8.08 -15.98 5.49
C GLN A 291 8.56 -15.36 6.81
N ALA A 292 7.63 -15.18 7.72
CA ALA A 292 7.93 -14.82 9.09
C ALA A 292 8.70 -15.97 9.81
N GLY A 293 9.46 -15.62 10.83
CA GLY A 293 10.27 -16.58 11.57
C GLY A 293 9.48 -17.80 12.09
N GLY A 294 10.07 -18.96 11.92
CA GLY A 294 9.47 -20.25 12.26
C GLY A 294 8.67 -20.92 11.13
N LEU A 295 8.43 -20.21 10.03
CA LEU A 295 7.84 -20.75 8.81
C LEU A 295 8.91 -20.84 7.72
N PRO A 296 9.00 -21.98 6.97
CA PRO A 296 9.97 -22.07 5.89
C PRO A 296 9.62 -21.15 4.72
N ASN A 297 10.62 -20.46 4.20
CA ASN A 297 10.50 -19.76 2.92
C ASN A 297 10.20 -20.74 1.80
N ARG A 298 9.61 -20.28 0.70
CA ARG A 298 9.17 -21.12 -0.41
C ARG A 298 9.74 -20.68 -1.74
N LEU A 299 10.27 -21.63 -2.51
CA LEU A 299 10.62 -21.48 -3.91
C LEU A 299 9.68 -22.37 -4.73
N PHE A 300 8.94 -21.72 -5.62
CA PHE A 300 8.02 -22.37 -6.54
C PHE A 300 8.54 -22.22 -7.97
N LEU A 301 8.84 -23.35 -8.61
CA LEU A 301 9.17 -23.36 -10.03
C LEU A 301 7.88 -23.45 -10.85
N GLN A 302 7.72 -22.52 -11.79
CA GLN A 302 6.61 -22.55 -12.74
C GLN A 302 6.75 -23.72 -13.70
N GLN A 303 5.63 -24.35 -14.01
CA GLN A 303 5.57 -25.48 -14.94
C GLN A 303 4.92 -25.04 -16.26
N ALA A 304 5.23 -25.74 -17.33
CA ALA A 304 4.71 -25.43 -18.66
C ALA A 304 3.16 -25.50 -18.75
N ASP A 305 2.50 -26.18 -17.82
CA ASP A 305 1.03 -26.24 -17.73
C ASP A 305 0.42 -25.10 -16.94
N GLY A 306 1.25 -24.17 -16.42
CA GLY A 306 0.85 -23.02 -15.63
C GLY A 306 0.66 -23.29 -14.14
N THR A 307 0.98 -24.50 -13.67
CA THR A 307 1.05 -24.84 -12.24
C THR A 307 2.45 -24.58 -11.69
N VAL A 308 2.66 -24.82 -10.40
CA VAL A 308 3.98 -24.71 -9.76
C VAL A 308 4.40 -25.97 -9.02
N ALA A 309 5.72 -26.20 -8.96
CA ALA A 309 6.35 -27.21 -8.11
C ALA A 309 7.08 -26.53 -6.94
N ASP A 310 6.80 -26.94 -5.69
CA ASP A 310 7.59 -26.52 -4.51
C ASP A 310 8.90 -27.30 -4.47
N VAL A 311 10.01 -26.59 -4.71
CA VAL A 311 11.36 -27.14 -4.68
C VAL A 311 12.20 -26.62 -3.51
N SER A 312 11.62 -25.85 -2.62
CA SER A 312 12.30 -25.08 -1.55
C SER A 312 13.36 -25.87 -0.80
N ARG A 313 13.00 -27.10 -0.36
CA ARG A 313 13.90 -27.97 0.39
C ARG A 313 14.97 -28.61 -0.49
N ALA A 314 14.61 -29.02 -1.70
CA ALA A 314 15.57 -29.61 -2.63
C ALA A 314 16.59 -28.58 -3.11
N ALA A 315 16.14 -27.35 -3.32
CA ALA A 315 16.97 -26.21 -3.68
C ALA A 315 17.85 -25.70 -2.51
N GLY A 316 17.56 -26.08 -1.26
CA GLY A 316 18.28 -25.67 -0.07
C GLY A 316 18.01 -24.24 0.37
N VAL A 317 16.79 -23.74 0.11
CA VAL A 317 16.38 -22.34 0.36
C VAL A 317 15.16 -22.21 1.28
N ASP A 318 14.75 -23.28 1.94
CA ASP A 318 13.63 -23.35 2.89
C ASP A 318 13.99 -22.79 4.28
N TRP A 319 14.55 -21.60 4.33
CA TRP A 319 14.99 -20.93 5.56
C TRP A 319 13.84 -20.73 6.54
N LEU A 320 14.11 -20.93 7.82
CA LEU A 320 13.17 -20.70 8.92
C LEU A 320 13.36 -19.34 9.59
N ASP A 321 14.41 -18.62 9.21
CA ASP A 321 14.67 -17.29 9.70
C ASP A 321 13.60 -16.31 9.18
N SER A 322 13.30 -15.30 9.99
CA SER A 322 12.42 -14.23 9.57
C SER A 322 13.05 -13.48 8.40
N THR A 323 12.43 -13.54 7.24
CA THR A 323 12.88 -12.88 6.01
C THR A 323 11.87 -11.81 5.58
N SER A 324 12.36 -10.62 5.28
CA SER A 324 11.53 -9.47 4.93
C SER A 324 11.52 -9.18 3.43
N SER A 325 12.62 -9.46 2.75
CA SER A 325 12.79 -9.20 1.31
C SER A 325 13.66 -10.26 0.66
N ALA A 326 13.48 -10.45 -0.63
CA ALA A 326 14.31 -11.31 -1.46
C ALA A 326 14.55 -10.66 -2.81
N LEU A 327 15.71 -10.96 -3.43
CA LEU A 327 16.01 -10.65 -4.82
C LEU A 327 16.49 -11.92 -5.54
N LEU A 328 16.17 -12.01 -6.82
CA LEU A 328 16.74 -12.96 -7.76
C LEU A 328 17.53 -12.16 -8.81
N VAL A 329 18.86 -12.09 -8.64
CA VAL A 329 19.76 -11.26 -9.44
C VAL A 329 21.11 -11.98 -9.63
N ASP A 330 21.75 -11.75 -10.77
CA ASP A 330 23.10 -12.30 -11.07
C ASP A 330 24.17 -11.42 -10.43
N LEU A 331 24.63 -11.82 -9.25
CA LEU A 331 25.65 -11.06 -8.48
C LEU A 331 27.10 -11.41 -8.89
N ASN A 332 27.29 -12.51 -9.59
CA ASN A 332 28.62 -13.00 -9.93
C ASN A 332 28.91 -12.97 -11.43
N ASN A 333 28.02 -12.37 -12.21
CA ASN A 333 28.11 -12.22 -13.66
C ASN A 333 28.27 -13.56 -14.41
N ASP A 334 27.65 -14.64 -13.90
CA ASP A 334 27.74 -15.96 -14.51
C ASP A 334 26.50 -16.32 -15.38
N GLY A 335 25.54 -15.38 -15.52
CA GLY A 335 24.34 -15.50 -16.30
C GLY A 335 23.19 -16.23 -15.59
N ARG A 336 23.30 -16.48 -14.30
CA ARG A 336 22.28 -17.14 -13.47
C ARG A 336 21.84 -16.22 -12.33
N GLN A 337 20.56 -16.23 -12.03
CA GLN A 337 20.04 -15.43 -10.93
C GLN A 337 20.34 -16.09 -9.58
N ASP A 338 21.10 -15.40 -8.74
CA ASP A 338 21.40 -15.74 -7.37
C ASP A 338 20.27 -15.29 -6.45
N LEU A 339 20.17 -15.88 -5.26
CA LEU A 339 19.17 -15.54 -4.25
C LEU A 339 19.79 -14.68 -3.17
N VAL A 340 19.25 -13.46 -2.99
CA VAL A 340 19.60 -12.55 -1.90
C VAL A 340 18.43 -12.43 -0.93
N LEU A 341 18.68 -12.59 0.35
CA LEU A 341 17.66 -12.55 1.40
C LEU A 341 17.99 -11.50 2.46
N ALA A 342 17.01 -10.64 2.76
CA ALA A 342 17.02 -9.82 3.96
C ALA A 342 16.53 -10.64 5.14
N THR A 343 17.40 -10.88 6.10
CA THR A 343 17.10 -11.66 7.30
C THR A 343 17.19 -10.79 8.56
N ALA A 344 16.74 -11.32 9.69
CA ALA A 344 16.88 -10.63 10.97
C ALA A 344 18.34 -10.40 11.39
N ALA A 345 19.28 -11.15 10.83
CA ALA A 345 20.72 -11.06 11.14
C ALA A 345 21.52 -10.20 10.13
N GLY A 346 20.91 -9.87 8.99
CA GLY A 346 21.59 -9.17 7.90
C GLY A 346 21.21 -9.70 6.53
N VAL A 347 22.14 -9.68 5.59
CA VAL A 347 21.94 -10.11 4.20
C VAL A 347 22.59 -11.46 3.96
N LEU A 348 21.81 -12.42 3.49
CA LEU A 348 22.27 -13.74 3.07
C LEU A 348 22.22 -13.85 1.54
N VAL A 349 23.34 -14.16 0.92
CA VAL A 349 23.45 -14.44 -0.52
C VAL A 349 23.68 -15.93 -0.73
N GLN A 350 22.93 -16.54 -1.64
CA GLN A 350 23.12 -17.93 -2.09
C GLN A 350 23.27 -17.99 -3.60
N PHE A 351 24.42 -18.50 -4.06
CA PHE A 351 24.73 -18.57 -5.48
C PHE A 351 24.05 -19.76 -6.15
N ASN A 352 23.48 -19.49 -7.32
CA ASN A 352 22.74 -20.45 -8.15
C ASN A 352 23.71 -21.41 -8.88
N ARG A 353 23.38 -22.70 -8.91
CA ARG A 353 24.14 -23.71 -9.64
C ARG A 353 23.70 -23.92 -11.08
N GLY A 354 22.58 -23.27 -11.50
CA GLY A 354 22.02 -23.36 -12.85
C GLY A 354 21.06 -24.54 -13.05
N ASP A 355 20.72 -25.27 -11.99
CA ASP A 355 19.76 -26.37 -12.02
C ASP A 355 18.57 -26.14 -11.07
N GLY A 356 18.33 -24.87 -10.70
CA GLY A 356 17.31 -24.50 -9.70
C GLY A 356 17.71 -24.83 -8.26
N THR A 357 18.98 -25.22 -8.00
CA THR A 357 19.52 -25.40 -6.65
C THR A 357 20.57 -24.33 -6.32
N PHE A 358 20.70 -24.04 -5.02
CA PHE A 358 21.62 -23.02 -4.54
C PHE A 358 22.73 -23.64 -3.69
N GLY A 359 23.94 -23.11 -3.80
CA GLY A 359 25.12 -23.70 -3.21
C GLY A 359 25.88 -22.80 -2.27
N ARG A 360 26.92 -22.17 -2.79
CA ARG A 360 27.81 -21.30 -2.03
C ARG A 360 27.01 -20.17 -1.38
N ARG A 361 27.47 -19.71 -0.21
CA ARG A 361 26.80 -18.68 0.58
C ARG A 361 27.76 -17.58 0.96
N ALA A 362 27.27 -16.34 1.00
CA ALA A 362 27.89 -15.22 1.70
C ALA A 362 26.87 -14.65 2.71
N LEU A 363 27.37 -14.22 3.86
CA LEU A 363 26.54 -13.62 4.90
C LEU A 363 27.17 -12.32 5.37
N VAL A 364 26.45 -11.23 5.25
CA VAL A 364 26.81 -9.93 5.82
C VAL A 364 25.98 -9.71 7.06
N VAL A 365 26.59 -9.78 8.23
CA VAL A 365 25.92 -9.66 9.53
C VAL A 365 25.91 -8.19 9.96
N PHE A 366 24.79 -7.73 10.45
CA PHE A 366 24.63 -6.41 11.05
C PHE A 366 24.35 -6.57 12.55
N ASP A 367 25.16 -5.91 13.36
CA ASP A 367 25.06 -6.04 14.83
C ASP A 367 23.76 -5.42 15.39
N ASP A 368 23.09 -4.54 14.62
CA ASP A 368 22.08 -3.63 15.19
C ASP A 368 20.96 -3.24 14.23
N SER A 369 20.43 -4.18 13.42
CA SER A 369 19.45 -3.76 12.41
C SER A 369 18.30 -4.73 12.15
N ASP A 370 17.15 -4.16 11.80
CA ASP A 370 15.97 -4.83 11.28
C ASP A 370 15.86 -4.54 9.79
N VAL A 371 16.47 -5.37 8.97
CA VAL A 371 16.48 -5.23 7.51
C VAL A 371 15.07 -5.34 6.94
N GLN A 372 14.66 -4.38 6.11
CA GLN A 372 13.32 -4.32 5.54
C GLN A 372 13.26 -4.68 4.07
N ALA A 373 14.02 -3.98 3.25
CA ALA A 373 14.03 -4.20 1.82
C ALA A 373 15.44 -4.22 1.26
N LEU A 374 15.57 -4.81 0.10
CA LEU A 374 16.80 -4.92 -0.69
C LEU A 374 16.56 -4.34 -2.07
N SER A 375 17.55 -3.67 -2.63
CA SER A 375 17.64 -3.39 -4.06
C SER A 375 19.05 -3.65 -4.56
N ALA A 376 19.17 -4.07 -5.82
CA ALA A 376 20.46 -4.27 -6.50
C ALA A 376 20.68 -3.15 -7.50
N VAL A 377 21.93 -2.72 -7.65
CA VAL A 377 22.34 -1.59 -8.49
C VAL A 377 23.84 -1.72 -8.82
N ASP A 378 24.25 -1.32 -9.99
CA ASP A 378 25.63 -0.99 -10.33
C ASP A 378 25.78 0.53 -10.10
N TYR A 379 26.11 0.94 -8.84
CA TYR A 379 26.08 2.36 -8.44
C TYR A 379 27.29 3.14 -8.91
N ASP A 380 28.41 2.45 -9.21
CA ASP A 380 29.68 3.08 -9.63
C ASP A 380 30.08 2.80 -11.08
N ASN A 381 29.24 2.07 -11.81
CA ASN A 381 29.38 1.69 -13.21
C ASN A 381 30.62 0.80 -13.45
N ASP A 382 30.93 -0.12 -12.50
CA ASP A 382 32.04 -1.06 -12.63
C ASP A 382 31.61 -2.40 -13.29
N GLY A 383 30.32 -2.61 -13.48
CA GLY A 383 29.70 -3.78 -14.15
C GLY A 383 29.29 -4.89 -13.17
N ASP A 384 29.51 -4.73 -11.88
CA ASP A 384 29.05 -5.65 -10.84
C ASP A 384 27.82 -5.08 -10.13
N LEU A 385 26.85 -5.94 -9.78
CA LEU A 385 25.69 -5.50 -9.02
C LEU A 385 26.01 -5.40 -7.52
N ASP A 386 25.74 -4.25 -6.94
CA ASP A 386 25.84 -3.94 -5.53
C ASP A 386 24.50 -4.05 -4.84
N LEU A 387 24.48 -4.03 -3.50
CA LEU A 387 23.27 -4.19 -2.72
C LEU A 387 23.00 -2.96 -1.83
N TYR A 388 21.85 -2.33 -2.01
CA TYR A 388 21.33 -1.35 -1.05
C TYR A 388 20.33 -1.99 -0.10
N VAL A 389 20.51 -1.73 1.19
CA VAL A 389 19.77 -2.37 2.28
C VAL A 389 19.06 -1.30 3.09
N THR A 390 17.73 -1.33 3.10
CA THR A 390 16.93 -0.44 3.96
C THR A 390 16.70 -1.05 5.33
N VAL A 391 16.69 -0.21 6.35
CA VAL A 391 16.54 -0.62 7.75
C VAL A 391 15.50 0.26 8.45
N ASP A 392 14.50 -0.37 9.06
CA ASP A 392 13.45 0.35 9.77
C ASP A 392 13.87 0.68 11.22
N PHE A 393 14.08 -0.33 12.03
CA PHE A 393 14.43 -0.14 13.45
C PHE A 393 15.89 -0.47 13.73
N ALA A 394 16.53 0.35 14.55
CA ALA A 394 17.76 -0.09 15.19
C ALA A 394 17.44 -1.18 16.25
N SER A 395 18.25 -2.24 16.30
CA SER A 395 18.12 -3.35 17.24
C SER A 395 18.05 -2.82 18.69
N GLY A 396 17.06 -3.26 19.45
CA GLY A 396 16.83 -2.79 20.83
C GLY A 396 15.88 -1.59 20.97
N THR A 397 15.54 -0.84 19.91
CA THR A 397 14.60 0.28 20.02
C THR A 397 13.15 -0.17 20.14
N THR A 398 12.78 -1.30 19.56
CA THR A 398 11.43 -1.91 19.72
C THR A 398 11.08 -2.21 21.17
N ARG A 399 12.08 -2.54 22.01
CA ARG A 399 11.87 -2.77 23.46
C ARG A 399 11.77 -1.48 24.28
N ARG A 400 12.29 -0.33 23.78
CA ARG A 400 12.27 0.95 24.48
C ARG A 400 11.01 1.78 24.24
N ARG A 401 10.20 1.47 23.20
CA ARG A 401 9.03 2.28 22.81
C ARG A 401 7.82 2.13 23.72
N GLU A 402 7.73 1.08 24.50
CA GLU A 402 6.70 0.94 25.52
C GLU A 402 6.97 1.94 26.67
N GLY A 403 6.62 3.21 26.46
CA GLY A 403 6.68 4.22 27.50
C GLY A 403 7.47 5.51 27.21
N LEU A 404 8.02 5.69 26.01
CA LEU A 404 8.72 6.95 25.67
C LEU A 404 7.70 8.03 25.28
N PRO A 405 7.69 9.19 25.98
CA PRO A 405 6.99 10.37 25.49
C PRO A 405 7.75 10.95 24.30
N GLY A 406 7.09 11.16 23.17
CA GLY A 406 7.60 12.06 22.14
C GLY A 406 8.21 11.44 20.90
N PHE A 407 7.69 10.29 20.43
CA PHE A 407 7.95 9.85 19.07
C PHE A 407 7.49 10.93 18.07
N LEU A 408 8.40 11.43 17.28
CA LEU A 408 8.11 12.47 16.28
C LEU A 408 7.67 11.80 14.97
N TYR A 409 6.40 11.49 14.83
CA TYR A 409 5.83 10.87 13.63
C TYR A 409 6.04 11.66 12.33
N HIS A 410 6.37 12.93 12.41
CA HIS A 410 6.52 13.80 11.24
C HIS A 410 7.97 14.01 10.81
N ASP A 411 8.95 13.58 11.58
CA ASP A 411 10.37 13.71 11.28
C ASP A 411 11.20 12.83 12.23
N ALA A 412 10.93 11.52 12.20
CA ALA A 412 11.66 10.55 13.00
C ALA A 412 13.08 10.35 12.45
N ASN A 413 14.05 10.30 13.36
CA ASN A 413 15.47 10.12 13.05
C ASN A 413 16.14 9.11 14.00
N ASP A 414 15.36 8.23 14.57
CA ASP A 414 15.76 7.18 15.51
C ASP A 414 15.60 5.76 14.93
N GLY A 415 15.49 5.66 13.61
CA GLY A 415 15.48 4.41 12.85
C GLY A 415 16.85 3.75 12.74
N GLY A 416 16.91 2.65 11.99
CA GLY A 416 18.15 1.97 11.67
C GLY A 416 19.01 2.71 10.64
N ILE A 417 20.19 2.20 10.37
CA ILE A 417 21.12 2.74 9.36
C ILE A 417 20.96 1.91 8.10
N ASN A 418 20.57 2.55 6.99
CA ASN A 418 20.63 1.91 5.67
C ASN A 418 22.08 1.71 5.25
N ARG A 419 22.33 0.74 4.37
CA ARG A 419 23.68 0.40 3.94
C ARG A 419 23.77 0.20 2.43
N LEU A 420 24.83 0.72 1.84
CA LEU A 420 25.27 0.34 0.49
C LEU A 420 26.45 -0.64 0.65
N LEU A 421 26.27 -1.84 0.17
CA LEU A 421 27.23 -2.92 0.21
C LEU A 421 27.81 -3.10 -1.19
N ARG A 422 29.06 -2.63 -1.39
CA ARG A 422 29.78 -2.83 -2.65
C ARG A 422 30.16 -4.30 -2.80
N ASN A 423 29.95 -4.83 -3.97
CA ASN A 423 30.32 -6.18 -4.36
C ASN A 423 31.81 -6.24 -4.76
N ASP A 424 32.66 -6.70 -3.88
CA ASP A 424 34.10 -6.84 -4.16
C ASP A 424 34.43 -8.21 -4.79
N GLY A 425 33.44 -9.00 -5.16
CA GLY A 425 33.62 -10.28 -5.82
C GLY A 425 34.22 -11.38 -4.95
N GLY A 426 34.76 -12.40 -5.60
CA GLY A 426 35.42 -13.54 -4.94
C GLY A 426 36.77 -13.19 -4.37
N GLY A 427 36.90 -13.22 -3.03
CA GLY A 427 38.20 -13.03 -2.33
C GLY A 427 39.19 -14.15 -2.59
N LYS A 428 40.46 -13.92 -2.17
CA LYS A 428 41.60 -14.85 -2.38
C LYS A 428 41.38 -16.25 -1.79
N ASN A 429 40.54 -16.39 -0.78
CA ASN A 429 40.23 -17.66 -0.14
C ASN A 429 38.96 -18.34 -0.73
N GLY A 430 38.40 -17.76 -1.77
CA GLY A 430 37.16 -18.25 -2.36
C GLY A 430 35.89 -17.77 -1.67
N ASP A 431 35.98 -16.93 -0.64
CA ASP A 431 34.81 -16.29 -0.02
C ASP A 431 34.37 -15.11 -0.87
N TRP A 432 33.05 -14.85 -0.94
CA TRP A 432 32.50 -13.68 -1.59
C TRP A 432 32.47 -12.52 -0.59
N VAL A 433 32.87 -11.35 -1.01
CA VAL A 433 33.09 -10.19 -0.12
C VAL A 433 32.17 -9.03 -0.54
N PHE A 434 31.49 -8.46 0.43
CA PHE A 434 30.78 -7.19 0.31
C PHE A 434 31.36 -6.20 1.31
N THR A 435 31.62 -4.96 0.85
CA THR A 435 32.12 -3.88 1.69
C THR A 435 31.08 -2.81 1.91
N ASP A 436 30.82 -2.43 3.17
CA ASP A 436 29.92 -1.30 3.50
C ASP A 436 30.62 0.01 3.14
N VAL A 437 30.17 0.67 2.10
CA VAL A 437 30.71 1.94 1.58
C VAL A 437 29.79 3.14 1.87
N THR A 438 28.74 2.96 2.63
CA THR A 438 27.68 3.96 2.87
C THR A 438 28.21 5.34 3.23
N ALA A 439 29.09 5.43 4.22
CA ALA A 439 29.68 6.70 4.66
C ALA A 439 30.73 7.23 3.66
N GLU A 440 31.47 6.33 3.00
CA GLU A 440 32.46 6.68 2.02
C GLU A 440 31.86 7.44 0.84
N VAL A 441 30.71 6.97 0.34
CA VAL A 441 30.04 7.58 -0.81
C VAL A 441 29.03 8.68 -0.43
N GLY A 442 28.80 8.97 0.87
CA GLY A 442 27.94 10.07 1.33
C GLY A 442 26.48 9.74 1.56
N LEU A 443 26.13 8.44 1.57
CA LEU A 443 24.77 7.98 1.89
C LEU A 443 24.48 7.91 3.40
N ASP A 444 25.36 8.44 4.25
CA ASP A 444 25.16 8.55 5.70
C ASP A 444 24.38 9.81 6.13
N THR A 445 24.14 10.74 5.22
CA THR A 445 23.33 11.96 5.44
C THR A 445 21.84 11.57 5.54
N HIS A 446 21.16 12.00 6.62
CA HIS A 446 19.75 11.66 6.91
C HIS A 446 19.42 10.15 6.97
N ASN A 447 20.42 9.33 7.22
CA ASN A 447 20.38 7.87 7.11
C ASN A 447 19.95 7.14 8.41
N ARG A 448 19.20 7.79 9.31
CA ARG A 448 18.63 7.17 10.52
C ARG A 448 17.14 7.32 10.57
N ARG A 449 16.51 7.02 9.47
CA ARG A 449 15.05 7.08 9.33
C ARG A 449 14.45 5.67 9.33
N HIS A 450 13.14 5.57 9.37
CA HIS A 450 12.44 4.30 9.29
C HIS A 450 12.23 3.93 7.82
N SER A 451 13.28 3.42 7.18
CA SER A 451 13.28 3.17 5.74
C SER A 451 12.60 1.86 5.40
N LEU A 452 11.57 1.90 4.54
CA LEU A 452 10.80 0.73 4.14
C LEU A 452 11.06 0.30 2.70
N ALA A 453 11.39 1.23 1.81
CA ALA A 453 11.67 0.95 0.42
C ALA A 453 12.73 1.89 -0.14
N ALA A 454 13.41 1.44 -1.17
CA ALA A 454 14.34 2.24 -1.96
C ALA A 454 14.25 1.84 -3.43
N SER A 455 14.46 2.80 -4.33
CA SER A 455 14.47 2.56 -5.76
C SER A 455 15.50 3.45 -6.44
N TRP A 456 16.16 2.89 -7.44
CA TRP A 456 17.20 3.53 -8.23
C TRP A 456 16.65 3.96 -9.58
N GLU A 457 17.05 5.15 -10.04
CA GLU A 457 16.72 5.67 -11.37
C GLU A 457 17.61 6.85 -11.72
N ASP A 458 17.98 6.99 -12.98
CA ASP A 458 18.65 8.17 -13.54
C ASP A 458 17.59 9.26 -13.78
N TYR A 459 17.21 10.00 -12.70
CA TYR A 459 16.10 10.94 -12.78
C TYR A 459 16.45 12.25 -13.51
N ASP A 460 17.74 12.62 -13.59
CA ASP A 460 18.20 13.84 -14.24
C ASP A 460 18.87 13.60 -15.60
N ASN A 461 18.91 12.35 -16.05
CA ASN A 461 19.44 11.88 -17.35
C ASN A 461 20.94 12.21 -17.52
N ASP A 462 21.73 12.09 -16.45
CA ASP A 462 23.19 12.30 -16.51
C ASP A 462 23.99 11.00 -16.70
N GLY A 463 23.32 9.84 -16.65
CA GLY A 463 23.85 8.51 -16.88
C GLY A 463 24.34 7.79 -15.61
N ASP A 464 24.26 8.41 -14.44
CA ASP A 464 24.54 7.79 -13.16
C ASP A 464 23.19 7.48 -12.44
N LEU A 465 23.06 6.32 -11.77
CA LEU A 465 21.85 5.95 -11.07
C LEU A 465 21.72 6.65 -9.72
N ASP A 466 20.61 7.35 -9.51
CA ASP A 466 20.25 8.06 -8.30
C ASP A 466 19.39 7.20 -7.39
N LEU A 467 19.29 7.55 -6.10
CA LEU A 467 18.60 6.76 -5.11
C LEU A 467 17.48 7.55 -4.42
N TYR A 468 16.24 7.06 -4.50
CA TYR A 468 15.14 7.54 -3.67
C TYR A 468 14.83 6.54 -2.55
N VAL A 469 14.74 7.05 -1.29
CA VAL A 469 14.43 6.25 -0.10
C VAL A 469 13.13 6.72 0.53
N ALA A 470 12.16 5.81 0.61
CA ALA A 470 10.89 6.03 1.26
C ALA A 470 10.96 5.65 2.75
N ASN A 471 10.55 6.59 3.59
CA ASN A 471 10.63 6.48 5.04
C ASN A 471 9.24 6.55 5.69
N ASP A 472 8.97 5.60 6.58
CA ASP A 472 7.82 5.71 7.49
C ASP A 472 8.15 6.75 8.58
N TYR A 473 7.21 7.55 8.99
CA TYR A 473 7.37 8.57 10.05
C TYR A 473 8.43 9.65 9.77
N GLY A 474 8.51 10.16 8.55
CA GLY A 474 9.40 11.26 8.31
C GLY A 474 9.66 11.59 6.86
N GLN A 475 10.69 12.38 6.68
CA GLN A 475 11.11 12.86 5.38
C GLN A 475 11.69 11.71 4.54
N ASN A 476 11.20 11.58 3.30
CA ASN A 476 11.87 10.78 2.28
C ASN A 476 13.13 11.49 1.77
N CYS A 477 14.08 10.73 1.25
CA CYS A 477 15.35 11.25 0.76
C CYS A 477 15.53 10.93 -0.73
N LEU A 478 16.12 11.88 -1.47
CA LEU A 478 16.62 11.68 -2.83
C LEU A 478 18.13 11.96 -2.81
N TYR A 479 18.92 10.95 -3.09
CA TYR A 479 20.37 11.09 -3.19
C TYR A 479 20.77 11.08 -4.66
N ARG A 480 21.25 12.22 -5.14
CA ARG A 480 21.80 12.34 -6.47
C ARG A 480 23.20 11.78 -6.51
N ASN A 481 23.44 10.86 -7.44
CA ASN A 481 24.77 10.34 -7.73
C ASN A 481 25.61 11.41 -8.46
N GLY A 482 26.89 11.35 -8.29
CA GLY A 482 27.82 12.23 -8.97
C GLY A 482 29.25 11.86 -8.61
N ARG A 483 30.21 12.70 -9.01
CA ARG A 483 31.62 12.46 -8.75
C ARG A 483 32.22 13.61 -7.95
N ASP A 484 33.09 13.27 -6.98
CA ASP A 484 33.87 14.27 -6.28
C ASP A 484 35.02 14.85 -7.16
N ALA A 485 35.74 15.82 -6.66
CA ALA A 485 36.87 16.43 -7.37
C ALA A 485 38.00 15.44 -7.75
N SER A 486 38.02 14.27 -7.15
CA SER A 486 38.96 13.18 -7.43
C SER A 486 38.40 12.13 -8.39
N GLY A 487 37.14 12.26 -8.80
CA GLY A 487 36.45 11.33 -9.68
C GLY A 487 35.80 10.14 -8.96
N ASN A 488 35.79 10.11 -7.62
CA ASN A 488 35.12 9.07 -6.87
C ASN A 488 33.63 9.33 -6.79
N VAL A 489 32.82 8.28 -6.72
CA VAL A 489 31.37 8.37 -6.52
C VAL A 489 31.05 9.15 -5.24
N ARG A 490 30.11 10.07 -5.35
CA ARG A 490 29.65 10.87 -4.22
C ARG A 490 28.18 11.22 -4.35
N PHE A 491 27.37 10.71 -3.43
CA PHE A 491 25.94 11.06 -3.34
C PHE A 491 25.73 12.35 -2.55
N GLU A 492 24.77 13.14 -3.02
CA GLU A 492 24.29 14.37 -2.37
C GLU A 492 22.80 14.25 -2.10
N GLU A 493 22.34 14.49 -0.86
CA GLU A 493 20.93 14.51 -0.55
C GLU A 493 20.27 15.79 -1.08
N VAL A 494 19.34 15.67 -2.01
CA VAL A 494 18.76 16.77 -2.81
C VAL A 494 17.23 16.82 -2.80
N ALA A 495 16.53 16.04 -1.97
CA ALA A 495 15.07 15.93 -2.01
C ALA A 495 14.37 17.29 -1.87
N GLU A 496 14.87 18.17 -1.00
CA GLU A 496 14.31 19.53 -0.83
C GLU A 496 14.53 20.39 -2.08
N ALA A 497 15.73 20.39 -2.62
CA ALA A 497 16.08 21.15 -3.81
C ALA A 497 15.36 20.64 -5.06
N ALA A 498 15.17 19.35 -5.16
CA ALA A 498 14.44 18.69 -6.24
C ALA A 498 12.91 18.80 -6.11
N GLY A 499 12.37 19.16 -4.93
CA GLY A 499 10.94 19.31 -4.70
C GLY A 499 10.19 18.00 -4.47
N VAL A 500 10.88 16.95 -4.00
CA VAL A 500 10.33 15.61 -3.73
C VAL A 500 10.38 15.21 -2.25
N VAL A 501 10.56 16.18 -1.37
CA VAL A 501 10.43 15.92 0.07
C VAL A 501 9.00 15.50 0.37
N ASP A 502 8.83 14.25 0.70
CA ASP A 502 7.56 13.70 1.16
C ASP A 502 7.63 13.38 2.65
N PHE A 503 6.66 13.90 3.41
CA PHE A 503 6.47 13.58 4.82
C PHE A 503 5.29 12.62 5.01
N GLY A 504 4.93 11.88 3.97
CA GLY A 504 3.99 10.78 4.05
C GLY A 504 4.57 9.63 4.87
N SER A 505 3.80 8.59 5.08
CA SER A 505 4.30 7.32 5.62
C SER A 505 4.74 6.49 4.42
N GLY A 506 5.96 6.72 3.93
CA GLY A 506 6.49 6.11 2.71
C GLY A 506 6.73 4.60 2.87
N MET A 507 6.07 3.79 2.05
CA MET A 507 6.13 2.33 2.10
C MET A 507 6.62 1.70 0.81
N SER A 508 6.49 2.40 -0.32
CA SER A 508 6.95 1.94 -1.63
C SER A 508 7.34 3.10 -2.53
N VAL A 509 8.18 2.79 -3.53
CA VAL A 509 8.69 3.75 -4.53
C VAL A 509 8.64 3.09 -5.89
N SER A 510 8.22 3.84 -6.91
CA SER A 510 8.25 3.39 -8.29
C SER A 510 8.49 4.57 -9.23
N TRP A 511 9.27 4.32 -10.29
CA TRP A 511 9.61 5.29 -11.32
C TRP A 511 9.00 4.90 -12.66
N ALA A 512 8.56 5.88 -13.44
CA ALA A 512 8.16 5.72 -14.83
C ALA A 512 8.05 7.06 -15.54
N ASP A 513 8.23 7.09 -16.85
CA ASP A 513 7.86 8.23 -17.70
C ASP A 513 6.36 8.12 -18.05
N TYR A 514 5.47 8.33 -17.04
CA TYR A 514 4.04 8.12 -17.21
C TYR A 514 3.42 9.12 -18.21
N ASN A 515 4.07 10.25 -18.46
CA ASN A 515 3.59 11.30 -19.35
C ASN A 515 4.29 11.30 -20.73
N ARG A 516 5.27 10.42 -20.94
CA ARG A 516 6.07 10.22 -22.17
C ARG A 516 6.83 11.46 -22.62
N ASP A 517 7.38 12.20 -21.67
CA ASP A 517 8.20 13.36 -21.96
C ASP A 517 9.72 13.09 -21.92
N GLY A 518 10.13 11.84 -21.71
CA GLY A 518 11.51 11.38 -21.70
C GLY A 518 12.21 11.61 -20.35
N ARG A 519 11.45 11.88 -19.29
CA ARG A 519 11.97 12.02 -17.92
C ARG A 519 11.22 11.07 -16.98
N MET A 520 11.95 10.48 -16.07
CA MET A 520 11.36 9.61 -15.08
C MET A 520 10.60 10.41 -14.01
N ASP A 521 9.34 10.07 -13.85
CA ASP A 521 8.43 10.59 -12.83
C ASP A 521 8.41 9.65 -11.62
N LEU A 522 8.05 10.17 -10.45
CA LEU A 522 8.15 9.44 -9.20
C LEU A 522 6.76 9.19 -8.57
N TYR A 523 6.49 7.94 -8.20
CA TYR A 523 5.33 7.58 -7.39
C TYR A 523 5.77 7.01 -6.03
N VAL A 524 5.20 7.56 -4.96
CA VAL A 524 5.46 7.12 -3.58
C VAL A 524 4.17 6.59 -2.98
N GLY A 525 4.18 5.31 -2.62
CA GLY A 525 3.08 4.70 -1.86
C GLY A 525 3.15 5.10 -0.40
N ASN A 526 2.09 5.72 0.10
CA ASN A 526 1.97 6.23 1.46
C ASN A 526 0.72 5.69 2.15
N MET A 527 0.65 5.88 3.47
CA MET A 527 -0.55 5.60 4.22
C MET A 527 -1.63 6.67 4.02
N PHE A 528 -2.84 6.25 3.69
CA PHE A 528 -4.04 7.07 3.81
C PHE A 528 -4.79 6.73 5.09
N SER A 529 -5.14 7.74 5.90
CA SER A 529 -5.90 7.55 7.11
C SER A 529 -7.11 8.49 7.17
N THR A 530 -8.32 7.91 7.14
CA THR A 530 -9.56 8.68 7.30
C THR A 530 -9.67 9.33 8.68
N ALA A 531 -9.33 8.59 9.75
CA ALA A 531 -9.31 9.14 11.11
C ALA A 531 -8.25 10.24 11.25
N GLY A 532 -7.04 10.01 10.72
CA GLY A 532 -5.99 11.02 10.68
C GLY A 532 -6.42 12.27 9.94
N SER A 533 -7.08 12.15 8.80
CA SER A 533 -7.60 13.29 8.02
C SER A 533 -8.63 14.09 8.81
N ARG A 534 -9.55 13.41 9.52
CA ARG A 534 -10.54 14.09 10.38
C ARG A 534 -9.90 14.83 11.55
N ILE A 535 -8.88 14.24 12.17
CA ILE A 535 -8.25 14.80 13.38
C ILE A 535 -7.29 15.93 13.04
N THR A 536 -6.42 15.77 12.05
CA THR A 536 -5.35 16.73 11.74
C THR A 536 -5.84 18.05 11.17
N THR A 537 -7.06 18.10 10.65
CA THR A 537 -7.68 19.33 10.12
C THR A 537 -8.27 20.23 11.21
N GLN A 538 -8.50 19.71 12.41
CA GLN A 538 -9.15 20.44 13.49
C GLN A 538 -8.19 21.36 14.24
N ASP A 539 -8.65 22.54 14.63
CA ASP A 539 -7.86 23.53 15.40
C ASP A 539 -7.40 22.99 16.76
N ARG A 540 -8.16 22.05 17.32
CA ARG A 540 -7.85 21.34 18.57
C ARG A 540 -6.64 20.43 18.44
N PHE A 541 -6.30 19.98 17.22
CA PHE A 541 -5.15 19.10 17.01
C PHE A 541 -3.86 19.89 17.21
N LEU A 542 -3.05 19.49 18.19
CA LEU A 542 -1.80 20.14 18.54
C LEU A 542 -1.93 21.69 18.60
N PRO A 543 -2.80 22.25 19.49
CA PRO A 543 -3.17 23.67 19.46
C PRO A 543 -1.98 24.60 19.70
N ASN A 544 -0.94 24.11 20.39
CA ASN A 544 0.26 24.88 20.74
C ASN A 544 1.42 24.69 19.73
N THR A 545 1.15 24.08 18.56
CA THR A 545 2.18 23.88 17.53
C THR A 545 2.05 24.89 16.40
N THR A 546 3.10 25.02 15.57
CA THR A 546 3.08 25.91 14.40
C THR A 546 2.17 25.38 13.29
N PRO A 547 1.60 26.27 12.44
CA PRO A 547 0.82 25.85 11.26
C PRO A 547 1.61 24.93 10.32
N SER A 548 2.92 25.20 10.13
CA SER A 548 3.81 24.34 9.32
C SER A 548 3.91 22.93 9.85
N ARG A 549 4.09 22.75 11.17
CA ARG A 549 4.13 21.41 11.78
C ARG A 549 2.79 20.69 11.65
N ARG A 550 1.64 21.39 11.80
CA ARG A 550 0.34 20.79 11.53
C ARG A 550 0.18 20.34 10.06
N ALA A 551 0.76 21.10 9.12
CA ALA A 551 0.76 20.73 7.71
C ALA A 551 1.50 19.41 7.45
N LEU A 552 2.61 19.13 8.16
CA LEU A 552 3.32 17.85 8.05
C LEU A 552 2.44 16.67 8.50
N TYR A 553 1.67 16.82 9.59
CA TYR A 553 0.73 15.77 10.00
C TYR A 553 -0.42 15.57 9.01
N ARG A 554 -0.90 16.64 8.36
CA ARG A 554 -1.88 16.51 7.29
C ARG A 554 -1.29 15.78 6.08
N ARG A 555 -0.03 16.05 5.78
CA ARG A 555 0.70 15.35 4.71
C ARG A 555 0.85 13.87 5.03
N PHE A 556 1.21 13.53 6.26
CA PHE A 556 1.40 12.17 6.75
C PHE A 556 0.18 11.26 6.56
N VAL A 557 -1.03 11.80 6.52
CA VAL A 557 -2.28 11.04 6.40
C VAL A 557 -2.97 11.18 5.04
N LYS A 558 -2.37 11.94 4.11
CA LYS A 558 -2.98 12.32 2.81
C LYS A 558 -3.07 11.14 1.84
N GLY A 559 -2.17 10.17 1.93
CA GLY A 559 -2.03 9.07 0.97
C GLY A 559 -0.87 9.26 0.00
N ASN A 560 -0.92 8.54 -1.12
CA ASN A 560 0.15 8.43 -2.10
C ASN A 560 0.46 9.75 -2.79
N SER A 561 1.69 9.87 -3.27
CA SER A 561 2.21 11.03 -4.00
C SER A 561 2.63 10.63 -5.40
N LEU A 562 2.20 11.40 -6.38
CA LEU A 562 2.70 11.35 -7.74
C LEU A 562 3.43 12.65 -8.04
N TYR A 563 4.71 12.58 -8.35
CA TYR A 563 5.56 13.71 -8.70
C TYR A 563 5.92 13.66 -10.17
N ARG A 564 5.58 14.72 -10.90
CA ARG A 564 6.03 14.89 -12.28
C ARG A 564 7.39 15.57 -12.31
N ASN A 565 8.31 15.03 -13.08
CA ASN A 565 9.63 15.59 -13.32
C ASN A 565 9.57 16.70 -14.37
N ASP A 566 9.73 17.96 -13.94
CA ASP A 566 9.76 19.13 -14.83
C ASP A 566 11.21 19.50 -15.27
N GLY A 567 12.16 18.54 -15.19
CA GLY A 567 13.57 18.68 -15.54
C GLY A 567 14.32 19.65 -14.64
N PRO A 568 15.04 20.66 -15.16
CA PRO A 568 15.81 21.60 -14.34
C PRO A 568 15.01 22.41 -13.32
N LYS A 569 13.67 22.35 -13.39
CA LYS A 569 12.78 22.99 -12.42
C LYS A 569 12.48 22.11 -11.21
N GLY A 570 13.00 20.89 -11.19
CA GLY A 570 12.70 19.88 -10.18
C GLY A 570 11.35 19.21 -10.41
N PHE A 571 10.87 18.54 -9.40
CA PHE A 571 9.61 17.79 -9.43
C PHE A 571 8.43 18.64 -8.92
N ARG A 572 7.25 18.28 -9.38
CA ARG A 572 5.99 18.88 -8.95
C ARG A 572 4.95 17.81 -8.63
N GLU A 573 4.41 17.85 -7.41
CA GLU A 573 3.31 16.95 -7.02
C GLU A 573 2.06 17.17 -7.89
N VAL A 574 1.42 16.08 -8.31
CA VAL A 574 0.21 16.08 -9.15
C VAL A 574 -1.00 15.79 -8.27
N ASP A 575 -1.59 16.84 -7.68
CA ASP A 575 -2.65 16.74 -6.67
C ASP A 575 -3.98 16.16 -7.17
N HIS A 576 -4.29 16.22 -8.45
CA HIS A 576 -5.61 15.88 -9.00
C HIS A 576 -5.61 14.66 -9.92
N SER A 577 -4.57 13.84 -9.81
CA SER A 577 -4.42 12.63 -10.64
C SER A 577 -5.42 11.52 -10.31
N GLY A 578 -6.01 11.52 -9.11
CA GLY A 578 -6.73 10.37 -8.57
C GLY A 578 -5.82 9.30 -7.97
N ALA A 579 -4.50 9.45 -8.09
CA ALA A 579 -3.49 8.46 -7.67
C ALA A 579 -3.20 8.47 -6.16
N ALA A 580 -3.71 9.45 -5.41
CA ALA A 580 -3.44 9.59 -3.97
C ALA A 580 -4.13 8.53 -3.09
N MET A 581 -5.26 7.96 -3.55
CA MET A 581 -6.05 7.03 -2.76
C MET A 581 -5.59 5.58 -2.97
N GLY A 582 -4.58 5.16 -2.25
CA GLY A 582 -4.12 3.76 -2.22
C GLY A 582 -4.36 3.06 -0.88
N ARG A 583 -5.02 3.73 0.08
CA ARG A 583 -5.18 3.27 1.47
C ARG A 583 -3.81 3.07 2.14
N TRP A 584 -3.47 1.88 2.62
CA TRP A 584 -2.13 1.54 3.09
C TRP A 584 -1.39 0.87 1.93
N ALA A 585 -0.65 1.67 1.16
CA ALA A 585 -0.01 1.26 -0.08
C ALA A 585 1.36 0.62 0.19
N TRP A 586 1.36 -0.63 0.66
CA TRP A 586 2.57 -1.38 1.00
C TRP A 586 3.48 -1.63 -0.20
N SER A 587 2.92 -1.74 -1.39
CA SER A 587 3.68 -1.86 -2.63
C SER A 587 2.98 -1.07 -3.72
N SER A 588 3.76 -0.42 -4.56
CA SER A 588 3.28 0.25 -5.76
C SER A 588 4.24 0.00 -6.91
N GLN A 589 3.70 -0.07 -8.11
CA GLN A 589 4.48 -0.28 -9.31
C GLN A 589 3.79 0.35 -10.51
N PHE A 590 4.57 0.92 -11.42
CA PHE A 590 4.13 1.24 -12.76
C PHE A 590 4.24 0.00 -13.66
N ALA A 591 3.24 -0.21 -14.48
CA ALA A 591 3.21 -1.27 -15.49
C ALA A 591 2.13 -0.96 -16.53
N ASP A 592 2.43 -1.19 -17.81
CA ASP A 592 1.43 -1.15 -18.89
C ASP A 592 0.57 -2.43 -18.85
N LEU A 593 -0.56 -2.37 -18.13
CA LEU A 593 -1.40 -3.54 -17.87
C LEU A 593 -2.27 -3.95 -19.05
N ASP A 594 -2.62 -3.01 -19.90
CA ASP A 594 -3.51 -3.25 -21.05
C ASP A 594 -2.78 -3.26 -22.40
N ASN A 595 -1.47 -3.06 -22.37
CA ASN A 595 -0.58 -2.99 -23.54
C ASN A 595 -0.96 -1.86 -24.51
N ASP A 596 -1.40 -0.71 -23.97
CA ASP A 596 -1.67 0.49 -24.76
C ASP A 596 -0.45 1.40 -24.88
N GLY A 597 0.62 1.02 -24.23
CA GLY A 597 1.90 1.71 -24.20
C GLY A 597 1.97 2.86 -23.19
N TRP A 598 0.97 3.06 -22.33
CA TRP A 598 1.02 3.97 -21.19
C TRP A 598 1.17 3.19 -19.90
N GLU A 599 1.98 3.73 -19.00
CA GLU A 599 2.16 3.11 -17.68
C GLU A 599 0.93 3.32 -16.79
N ASP A 600 0.38 2.23 -16.27
CA ASP A 600 -0.64 2.22 -15.24
C ASP A 600 -0.01 2.13 -13.85
N ILE A 601 -0.73 2.55 -12.81
CA ILE A 601 -0.28 2.40 -11.43
C ILE A 601 -1.01 1.22 -10.77
N VAL A 602 -0.23 0.24 -10.31
CA VAL A 602 -0.72 -0.86 -9.48
C VAL A 602 -0.35 -0.62 -8.03
N VAL A 603 -1.32 -0.69 -7.13
CA VAL A 603 -1.10 -0.54 -5.69
C VAL A 603 -1.59 -1.78 -4.96
N ALA A 604 -0.70 -2.47 -4.26
CA ALA A 604 -1.06 -3.50 -3.31
C ALA A 604 -1.25 -2.86 -1.93
N ASN A 605 -2.46 -2.92 -1.40
CA ASN A 605 -2.76 -2.41 -0.08
C ASN A 605 -3.24 -3.52 0.84
N GLY A 606 -3.08 -3.33 2.14
CA GLY A 606 -3.56 -4.26 3.14
C GLY A 606 -3.24 -3.77 4.54
N TYR A 607 -4.04 -4.22 5.48
CA TYR A 607 -3.85 -4.04 6.90
C TYR A 607 -4.38 -5.28 7.63
N ILE A 608 -4.16 -5.39 8.92
CA ILE A 608 -4.80 -6.44 9.70
C ILE A 608 -6.30 -6.16 9.68
N THR A 609 -7.03 -6.98 8.93
CA THR A 609 -8.48 -6.85 8.80
C THR A 609 -9.16 -7.82 9.75
N THR A 610 -10.15 -7.31 10.45
CA THR A 610 -11.17 -8.11 11.14
C THR A 610 -12.30 -8.46 10.16
N ASP A 611 -13.37 -9.09 10.65
CA ASP A 611 -14.58 -9.36 9.87
C ASP A 611 -15.23 -8.08 9.31
N ASP A 612 -14.88 -6.92 9.84
CA ASP A 612 -15.29 -5.61 9.34
C ASP A 612 -14.08 -4.80 8.85
N PRO A 613 -13.71 -4.87 7.56
CA PRO A 613 -12.65 -4.06 6.98
C PRO A 613 -13.07 -2.58 6.79
N GLY A 614 -14.12 -2.14 7.48
CA GLY A 614 -14.73 -0.81 7.33
C GLY A 614 -13.80 0.36 7.69
N ASP A 615 -12.73 0.13 8.42
CA ASP A 615 -11.83 1.19 8.91
C ASP A 615 -10.66 1.53 7.98
N LEU A 616 -10.55 0.84 6.88
CA LEU A 616 -9.50 1.11 5.88
C LEU A 616 -10.05 1.89 4.71
#